data_ffc81d5d75204f383194bf810aaa824d
#
_entry.id   ffc81d5d75204f383194bf810aaa824d
#
_cell.length_a   1.000
_cell.length_b   1.000
_cell.length_c   1.000
_cell.angle_alpha   90.00
_cell.angle_beta   90.00
_cell.angle_gamma   90.00
#
_symmetry.space_group_name_H-M   'P 1'
#
loop_
_entity.id
_entity.type
_entity.pdbx_description
1 polymer ?
#
loop_
_entity_poly.entity_id
_entity_poly.type
_entity_poly.pdbx_seq_one_letter_code
_entity_poly.pdbx_strand_id
1 'polypeptide(L)'
;MVRVLIIIFLSLIINNSIASDQKDIIRYFEKINNFSFNFEQNTNGKLENGSCVVQYPKKIYCKYNLKNNKILVSNGRYLVIKTNTNHYIYPLKKTALNLILDKTFLLDKIKTSEKRNVDNKFINYTFSENDNEINIFFDKNNYKLVGWQTTDLYQ
;
A
#
# COMPACT_ATOMS: atom_id res chain seq x y z
N MET A 1 -24.64 -28.62 35.05
CA MET A 1 -24.97 -27.28 34.54
C MET A 1 -23.81 -26.28 34.61
N VAL A 2 -22.96 -26.27 35.63
CA VAL A 2 -21.82 -25.32 35.75
C VAL A 2 -20.75 -25.49 34.68
N ARG A 3 -20.43 -26.72 34.21
CA ARG A 3 -19.41 -26.96 33.15
C ARG A 3 -19.78 -26.44 31.76
N VAL A 4 -21.08 -26.40 31.43
CA VAL A 4 -21.55 -25.86 30.14
C VAL A 4 -21.47 -24.33 30.09
N LEU A 5 -21.73 -23.67 31.20
CA LEU A 5 -21.62 -22.22 31.37
C LEU A 5 -20.18 -21.71 31.21
N ILE A 6 -19.18 -22.47 31.71
CA ILE A 6 -17.74 -22.11 31.54
C ILE A 6 -17.30 -22.19 30.08
N ILE A 7 -17.76 -23.18 29.33
CA ILE A 7 -17.41 -23.32 27.88
C ILE A 7 -18.01 -22.19 27.05
N ILE A 8 -19.24 -21.76 27.35
CA ILE A 8 -19.88 -20.64 26.65
C ILE A 8 -19.18 -19.30 26.96
N PHE A 9 -18.70 -19.13 28.20
CA PHE A 9 -17.96 -17.90 28.56
C PHE A 9 -16.57 -17.83 27.96
N LEU A 10 -15.90 -18.97 27.72
CA LEU A 10 -14.57 -19.01 27.09
C LEU A 10 -14.62 -18.72 25.59
N SER A 11 -15.75 -19.01 24.92
CA SER A 11 -15.93 -18.77 23.47
C SER A 11 -16.16 -17.30 23.11
N LEU A 12 -16.48 -16.43 24.08
CA LEU A 12 -16.73 -15.00 23.87
C LEU A 12 -15.46 -14.14 23.89
N ILE A 13 -14.29 -14.70 24.27
CA ILE A 13 -13.06 -13.92 24.45
C ILE A 13 -12.19 -13.86 23.19
N ILE A 14 -12.46 -14.66 22.15
CA ILE A 14 -11.53 -14.86 21.02
C ILE A 14 -11.66 -13.82 19.91
N ASN A 15 -12.67 -12.96 19.91
CA ASN A 15 -12.97 -12.08 18.76
C ASN A 15 -12.39 -10.65 18.81
N ASN A 16 -11.59 -10.28 19.81
CA ASN A 16 -11.20 -8.87 20.00
C ASN A 16 -9.88 -8.46 19.32
N SER A 17 -9.01 -9.41 18.91
CA SER A 17 -7.70 -9.07 18.31
C SER A 17 -7.78 -8.60 16.86
N ILE A 18 -8.73 -9.08 16.08
CA ILE A 18 -8.79 -8.80 14.63
C ILE A 18 -9.26 -7.37 14.36
N ALA A 19 -10.17 -6.86 15.16
CA ALA A 19 -10.71 -5.51 15.02
C ALA A 19 -9.74 -4.40 15.47
N SER A 20 -8.73 -4.74 16.28
CA SER A 20 -7.75 -3.77 16.81
C SER A 20 -6.81 -3.26 15.72
N ASP A 21 -6.08 -4.15 15.04
CA ASP A 21 -5.06 -3.78 14.04
C ASP A 21 -5.64 -2.94 12.89
N GLN A 22 -6.82 -3.32 12.38
CA GLN A 22 -7.47 -2.58 11.31
C GLN A 22 -7.81 -1.15 11.71
N LYS A 23 -8.35 -0.96 12.93
CA LYS A 23 -8.66 0.37 13.46
C LYS A 23 -7.39 1.21 13.64
N ASP A 24 -6.30 0.60 14.09
CA ASP A 24 -5.04 1.28 14.32
C ASP A 24 -4.36 1.67 12.99
N ILE A 25 -4.41 0.80 11.98
CA ILE A 25 -3.98 1.11 10.61
C ILE A 25 -4.78 2.29 10.05
N ILE A 26 -6.12 2.24 10.15
CA ILE A 26 -6.99 3.32 9.67
C ILE A 26 -6.64 4.63 10.36
N ARG A 27 -6.58 4.63 11.70
CA ARG A 27 -6.25 5.81 12.50
C ARG A 27 -4.87 6.40 12.17
N TYR A 28 -3.88 5.53 11.97
CA TYR A 28 -2.55 5.94 11.55
C TYR A 28 -2.60 6.56 10.15
N PHE A 29 -3.23 5.87 9.19
CA PHE A 29 -3.26 6.27 7.79
C PHE A 29 -4.09 7.53 7.54
N GLU A 30 -5.17 7.75 8.29
CA GLU A 30 -5.97 8.98 8.24
C GLU A 30 -5.15 10.24 8.55
N LYS A 31 -4.19 10.14 9.46
CA LYS A 31 -3.35 11.27 9.90
C LYS A 31 -2.23 11.63 8.94
N ILE A 32 -1.84 10.71 8.04
CA ILE A 32 -0.73 10.93 7.12
C ILE A 32 -1.19 11.74 5.91
N ASN A 33 -0.55 12.89 5.67
CA ASN A 33 -0.72 13.66 4.43
C ASN A 33 0.48 13.53 3.49
N ASN A 34 1.66 13.26 4.04
CA ASN A 34 2.88 13.00 3.29
C ASN A 34 3.75 12.00 4.04
N PHE A 35 4.58 11.26 3.33
CA PHE A 35 5.60 10.39 3.90
C PHE A 35 6.71 10.13 2.89
N SER A 36 7.88 9.74 3.40
CA SER A 36 9.04 9.36 2.60
C SER A 36 9.45 7.94 2.94
N PHE A 37 9.97 7.22 1.95
CA PHE A 37 10.45 5.87 2.12
C PHE A 37 11.56 5.55 1.10
N ASN A 38 12.43 4.61 1.47
CA ASN A 38 13.31 3.93 0.52
C ASN A 38 12.56 2.72 -0.02
N PHE A 39 12.77 2.41 -1.30
CA PHE A 39 12.12 1.27 -1.94
C PHE A 39 13.13 0.36 -2.63
N GLU A 40 12.75 -0.89 -2.75
CA GLU A 40 13.28 -1.85 -3.71
C GLU A 40 12.11 -2.33 -4.57
N GLN A 41 12.26 -2.28 -5.88
CA GLN A 41 11.25 -2.67 -6.85
C GLN A 41 11.81 -3.79 -7.70
N ASN A 42 11.02 -4.86 -7.85
CA ASN A 42 11.28 -5.93 -8.82
C ASN A 42 10.21 -5.85 -9.92
N THR A 43 10.64 -5.60 -11.14
CA THR A 43 9.78 -5.59 -12.31
C THR A 43 10.31 -6.65 -13.30
N ASN A 44 9.60 -7.77 -13.40
CA ASN A 44 9.97 -8.89 -14.29
C ASN A 44 11.44 -9.35 -14.11
N GLY A 45 11.89 -9.45 -12.87
CA GLY A 45 13.26 -9.87 -12.52
C GLY A 45 14.30 -8.75 -12.51
N LYS A 46 13.96 -7.55 -12.94
CA LYS A 46 14.83 -6.38 -12.86
C LYS A 46 14.65 -5.69 -11.52
N LEU A 47 15.70 -5.70 -10.70
CA LEU A 47 15.75 -5.00 -9.43
C LEU A 47 16.18 -3.55 -9.61
N GLU A 48 15.41 -2.63 -9.06
CA GLU A 48 15.71 -1.20 -8.98
C GLU A 48 15.44 -0.73 -7.55
N ASN A 49 16.20 0.24 -7.07
CA ASN A 49 15.98 0.84 -5.76
C ASN A 49 16.09 2.35 -5.80
N GLY A 50 15.64 3.01 -4.75
CA GLY A 50 15.66 4.46 -4.66
C GLY A 50 14.92 4.98 -3.45
N SER A 51 14.52 6.24 -3.52
CA SER A 51 13.73 6.90 -2.49
C SER A 51 12.53 7.62 -3.10
N CYS A 52 11.41 7.61 -2.38
CA CYS A 52 10.19 8.31 -2.76
C CYS A 52 9.70 9.24 -1.67
N VAL A 53 9.03 10.30 -2.10
CA VAL A 53 8.18 11.14 -1.27
C VAL A 53 6.76 11.10 -1.86
N VAL A 54 5.79 10.74 -1.05
CA VAL A 54 4.36 10.78 -1.39
C VAL A 54 3.72 11.96 -0.69
N GLN A 55 2.88 12.67 -1.42
CA GLN A 55 1.98 13.70 -0.89
C GLN A 55 0.56 13.41 -1.37
N TYR A 56 -0.31 13.05 -0.46
CA TYR A 56 -1.73 12.86 -0.78
C TYR A 56 -2.43 14.19 -1.04
N PRO A 57 -3.39 14.21 -1.96
CA PRO A 57 -3.73 13.15 -2.89
C PRO A 57 -2.84 13.16 -4.14
N LYS A 58 -2.62 11.99 -4.71
CA LYS A 58 -2.18 11.76 -6.10
C LYS A 58 -0.78 12.26 -6.49
N LYS A 59 0.04 12.73 -5.55
CA LYS A 59 1.40 13.20 -5.86
C LYS A 59 2.46 12.26 -5.32
N ILE A 60 3.47 12.00 -6.15
CA ILE A 60 4.66 11.23 -5.78
C ILE A 60 5.86 11.77 -6.54
N TYR A 61 7.01 11.73 -5.89
CA TYR A 61 8.31 11.93 -6.50
C TYR A 61 9.23 10.80 -6.05
N CYS A 62 9.79 10.05 -7.02
CA CYS A 62 10.77 9.00 -6.74
C CYS A 62 12.06 9.28 -7.50
N LYS A 63 13.18 9.11 -6.84
CA LYS A 63 14.51 9.12 -7.42
C LYS A 63 15.10 7.72 -7.33
N TYR A 64 15.49 7.16 -8.46
CA TYR A 64 16.11 5.84 -8.57
C TYR A 64 17.62 5.95 -8.45
N ASN A 65 18.26 4.98 -7.83
CA ASN A 65 19.72 4.87 -7.72
C ASN A 65 20.31 4.23 -8.98
N LEU A 66 20.07 4.87 -10.13
CA LEU A 66 20.51 4.41 -11.44
C LEU A 66 21.39 5.46 -12.12
N LYS A 67 22.39 5.00 -12.88
CA LYS A 67 23.32 5.87 -13.65
C LYS A 67 22.62 6.80 -14.65
N ASN A 68 21.44 6.42 -15.13
CA ASN A 68 20.65 7.19 -16.07
C ASN A 68 19.75 8.27 -15.43
N ASN A 69 19.93 8.53 -14.12
CA ASN A 69 19.16 9.51 -13.35
C ASN A 69 17.64 9.37 -13.49
N LYS A 70 17.15 8.11 -13.48
CA LYS A 70 15.71 7.83 -13.57
C LYS A 70 14.96 8.49 -12.40
N ILE A 71 13.92 9.23 -12.74
CA ILE A 71 12.94 9.75 -11.79
C ILE A 71 11.53 9.37 -12.24
N LEU A 72 10.62 9.24 -11.26
CA LEU A 72 9.20 9.05 -11.46
C LEU A 72 8.47 10.16 -10.70
N VAL A 73 7.57 10.86 -11.37
CA VAL A 73 6.84 11.99 -10.78
C VAL A 73 5.36 11.90 -11.16
N SER A 74 4.48 12.12 -10.18
CA SER A 74 3.07 12.41 -10.45
C SER A 74 2.66 13.77 -9.91
N ASN A 75 1.93 14.53 -10.73
CA ASN A 75 1.31 15.80 -10.36
C ASN A 75 -0.19 15.66 -10.01
N GLY A 76 -0.70 14.41 -9.97
CA GLY A 76 -2.12 14.11 -9.77
C GLY A 76 -2.92 13.87 -11.05
N ARG A 77 -2.40 14.30 -12.21
CA ARG A 77 -3.05 14.10 -13.53
C ARG A 77 -2.24 13.15 -14.41
N TYR A 78 -0.94 13.34 -14.43
CA TYR A 78 0.01 12.57 -15.23
C TYR A 78 1.07 11.94 -14.35
N LEU A 79 1.51 10.75 -14.78
CA LEU A 79 2.71 10.08 -14.32
C LEU A 79 3.79 10.30 -15.36
N VAL A 80 4.94 10.83 -14.96
CA VAL A 80 6.10 11.07 -15.82
C VAL A 80 7.25 10.21 -15.33
N ILE A 81 7.84 9.43 -16.22
CA ILE A 81 9.10 8.72 -16.01
C ILE A 81 10.14 9.40 -16.88
N LYS A 82 11.20 9.93 -16.27
CA LYS A 82 12.26 10.64 -16.97
C LYS A 82 13.62 9.99 -16.66
N THR A 83 14.45 9.90 -17.69
CA THR A 83 15.88 9.53 -17.60
C THR A 83 16.73 10.63 -18.26
N ASN A 84 18.04 10.44 -18.34
CA ASN A 84 18.93 11.38 -19.05
C ASN A 84 18.56 11.59 -20.51
N THR A 85 18.04 10.54 -21.18
CA THR A 85 17.81 10.51 -22.64
C THR A 85 16.35 10.48 -23.04
N ASN A 86 15.47 10.00 -22.16
CA ASN A 86 14.07 9.75 -22.51
C ASN A 86 13.13 10.29 -21.45
N HIS A 87 11.89 10.56 -21.85
CA HIS A 87 10.78 10.81 -20.95
C HIS A 87 9.51 10.16 -21.49
N TYR A 88 8.70 9.62 -20.59
CA TYR A 88 7.43 8.98 -20.88
C TYR A 88 6.36 9.63 -20.02
N ILE A 89 5.20 9.90 -20.60
CA ILE A 89 4.08 10.55 -19.94
C ILE A 89 2.84 9.65 -20.06
N TYR A 90 2.26 9.28 -18.93
CA TYR A 90 1.06 8.47 -18.87
C TYR A 90 -0.05 9.22 -18.13
N PRO A 91 -1.32 9.12 -18.56
CA PRO A 91 -2.43 9.56 -17.71
C PRO A 91 -2.43 8.75 -16.41
N LEU A 92 -2.29 9.42 -15.26
CA LEU A 92 -2.21 8.74 -13.96
C LEU A 92 -3.39 7.79 -13.73
N LYS A 93 -4.59 8.20 -14.15
CA LYS A 93 -5.83 7.41 -14.02
C LYS A 93 -5.80 6.04 -14.73
N LYS A 94 -4.87 5.83 -15.65
CA LYS A 94 -4.68 4.55 -16.38
C LYS A 94 -3.65 3.64 -15.73
N THR A 95 -3.09 4.01 -14.59
CA THR A 95 -2.07 3.24 -13.86
C THR A 95 -2.59 2.79 -12.50
N ALA A 96 -2.11 1.67 -11.99
CA ALA A 96 -2.43 1.20 -10.64
C ALA A 96 -1.97 2.20 -9.57
N LEU A 97 -0.93 2.99 -9.86
CA LEU A 97 -0.44 4.03 -8.96
C LEU A 97 -1.51 5.10 -8.66
N ASN A 98 -2.47 5.30 -9.56
CA ASN A 98 -3.62 6.17 -9.28
C ASN A 98 -4.44 5.72 -8.06
N LEU A 99 -4.56 4.42 -7.85
CA LEU A 99 -5.30 3.84 -6.73
C LEU A 99 -4.46 3.91 -5.44
N ILE A 100 -3.17 3.60 -5.54
CA ILE A 100 -2.22 3.68 -4.42
C ILE A 100 -2.10 5.11 -3.88
N LEU A 101 -2.13 6.12 -4.75
CA LEU A 101 -2.03 7.52 -4.38
C LEU A 101 -3.39 8.15 -3.99
N ASP A 102 -4.45 7.36 -3.91
CA ASP A 102 -5.76 7.78 -3.43
C ASP A 102 -5.99 7.30 -1.99
N LYS A 103 -5.71 8.19 -1.04
CA LYS A 103 -5.87 7.87 0.39
C LYS A 103 -7.30 7.46 0.75
N THR A 104 -8.30 8.15 0.22
CA THR A 104 -9.71 7.86 0.50
C THR A 104 -10.10 6.49 -0.01
N PHE A 105 -9.69 6.17 -1.24
CA PHE A 105 -9.89 4.84 -1.84
C PHE A 105 -9.23 3.75 -0.99
N LEU A 106 -7.96 3.92 -0.60
CA LEU A 106 -7.25 2.93 0.21
C LEU A 106 -7.92 2.72 1.57
N LEU A 107 -8.34 3.78 2.24
CA LEU A 107 -9.05 3.70 3.52
C LEU A 107 -10.37 2.93 3.39
N ASP A 108 -11.12 3.14 2.31
CA ASP A 108 -12.35 2.40 2.04
C ASP A 108 -12.06 0.90 1.82
N LYS A 109 -11.06 0.58 0.99
CA LYS A 109 -10.67 -0.80 0.74
C LYS A 109 -10.13 -1.51 1.99
N ILE A 110 -9.35 -0.84 2.84
CA ILE A 110 -8.91 -1.38 4.12
C ILE A 110 -10.10 -1.73 5.02
N LYS A 111 -11.15 -0.91 5.04
CA LYS A 111 -12.35 -1.14 5.85
C LYS A 111 -13.16 -2.36 5.38
N THR A 112 -13.16 -2.64 4.09
CA THR A 112 -14.02 -3.64 3.45
C THR A 112 -13.33 -4.95 3.08
N SER A 113 -11.98 -4.96 3.03
CA SER A 113 -11.20 -6.14 2.65
C SER A 113 -10.80 -6.99 3.86
N GLU A 114 -10.61 -8.26 3.63
CA GLU A 114 -10.09 -9.17 4.64
C GLU A 114 -8.62 -8.92 4.93
N LYS A 115 -8.29 -8.92 6.23
CA LYS A 115 -6.93 -8.81 6.71
C LYS A 115 -6.23 -10.17 6.66
N ARG A 116 -5.00 -10.20 6.15
CA ARG A 116 -4.10 -11.35 6.25
C ARG A 116 -2.82 -10.99 6.97
N ASN A 117 -2.32 -11.89 7.81
CA ASN A 117 -1.00 -11.77 8.41
C ASN A 117 0.02 -12.49 7.53
N VAL A 118 1.13 -11.84 7.20
CA VAL A 118 2.22 -12.37 6.39
C VAL A 118 3.48 -12.41 7.23
N ASP A 119 4.08 -13.60 7.35
CA ASP A 119 5.35 -13.89 8.07
C ASP A 119 5.40 -13.34 9.51
N ASN A 120 4.26 -13.18 10.16
CA ASN A 120 4.14 -12.52 11.47
C ASN A 120 4.70 -11.09 11.54
N LYS A 121 5.08 -10.51 10.42
CA LYS A 121 5.71 -9.18 10.28
C LYS A 121 4.78 -8.14 9.68
N PHE A 122 3.93 -8.57 8.75
CA PHE A 122 3.11 -7.66 7.96
C PHE A 122 1.63 -7.99 8.06
N ILE A 123 0.82 -6.94 7.93
CA ILE A 123 -0.61 -7.03 7.70
C ILE A 123 -0.84 -6.68 6.24
N ASN A 124 -1.50 -7.57 5.51
CA ASN A 124 -1.78 -7.42 4.09
C ASN A 124 -3.29 -7.27 3.85
N TYR A 125 -3.64 -6.39 2.93
CA TYR A 125 -4.97 -6.30 2.32
C TYR A 125 -4.83 -6.48 0.81
N THR A 126 -5.69 -7.33 0.25
CA THR A 126 -5.78 -7.59 -1.20
C THR A 126 -7.13 -7.14 -1.72
N PHE A 127 -7.14 -6.42 -2.81
CA PHE A 127 -8.36 -6.02 -3.51
C PHE A 127 -8.11 -5.89 -5.01
N SER A 128 -9.18 -6.02 -5.79
CA SER A 128 -9.13 -5.85 -7.24
C SER A 128 -9.90 -4.59 -7.65
N GLU A 129 -9.37 -3.86 -8.60
CA GLU A 129 -10.01 -2.66 -9.16
C GLU A 129 -9.52 -2.44 -10.60
N ASN A 130 -10.45 -2.30 -11.57
CA ASN A 130 -10.14 -2.07 -12.98
C ASN A 130 -9.12 -3.07 -13.56
N ASP A 131 -9.33 -4.36 -13.34
CA ASP A 131 -8.48 -5.48 -13.75
C ASP A 131 -7.06 -5.49 -13.12
N ASN A 132 -6.80 -4.62 -12.15
CA ASN A 132 -5.57 -4.66 -11.36
C ASN A 132 -5.83 -5.36 -10.03
N GLU A 133 -5.00 -6.33 -9.69
CA GLU A 133 -4.91 -6.81 -8.31
C GLU A 133 -3.91 -5.93 -7.56
N ILE A 134 -4.31 -5.48 -6.39
CA ILE A 134 -3.52 -4.61 -5.53
C ILE A 134 -3.36 -5.28 -4.18
N ASN A 135 -2.13 -5.47 -3.76
CA ASN A 135 -1.75 -5.91 -2.44
C ASN A 135 -1.07 -4.75 -1.71
N ILE A 136 -1.56 -4.36 -0.54
CA ILE A 136 -0.92 -3.36 0.31
C ILE A 136 -0.46 -4.01 1.62
N PHE A 137 0.70 -3.59 2.12
CA PHE A 137 1.35 -4.17 3.28
C PHE A 137 1.63 -3.10 4.33
N PHE A 138 1.25 -3.39 5.56
CA PHE A 138 1.53 -2.57 6.73
C PHE A 138 2.43 -3.33 7.69
N ASP A 139 3.35 -2.64 8.33
CA ASP A 139 4.13 -3.22 9.43
C ASP A 139 3.22 -3.53 10.62
N LYS A 140 3.32 -4.73 11.15
CA LYS A 140 2.43 -5.21 12.22
C LYS A 140 2.65 -4.51 13.56
N ASN A 141 3.84 -3.96 13.80
CA ASN A 141 4.20 -3.37 15.09
C ASN A 141 3.85 -1.87 15.17
N ASN A 142 3.92 -1.17 14.04
CA ASN A 142 3.76 0.30 14.01
C ASN A 142 2.71 0.78 13.02
N TYR A 143 2.08 -0.15 12.26
CA TYR A 143 1.00 0.08 11.30
C TYR A 143 1.36 1.01 10.14
N LYS A 144 2.65 1.25 9.90
CA LYS A 144 3.10 2.05 8.75
C LYS A 144 2.93 1.28 7.45
N LEU A 145 2.54 1.98 6.39
CA LEU A 145 2.58 1.43 5.04
C LEU A 145 4.04 1.14 4.67
N VAL A 146 4.34 -0.11 4.35
CA VAL A 146 5.70 -0.57 4.02
C VAL A 146 5.86 -0.95 2.55
N GLY A 147 4.77 -1.16 1.83
CA GLY A 147 4.86 -1.48 0.42
C GLY A 147 3.53 -1.85 -0.22
N TRP A 148 3.59 -2.05 -1.52
CA TRP A 148 2.49 -2.56 -2.32
C TRP A 148 3.01 -3.40 -3.49
N GLN A 149 2.12 -4.24 -4.02
CA GLN A 149 2.32 -4.99 -5.27
C GLN A 149 1.11 -4.73 -6.16
N THR A 150 1.32 -4.67 -7.45
CA THR A 150 0.25 -4.52 -8.43
C THR A 150 0.54 -5.35 -9.68
N THR A 151 -0.51 -5.68 -10.42
CA THR A 151 -0.43 -6.34 -11.74
C THR A 151 -0.59 -5.34 -12.88
N ASP A 152 -0.15 -4.09 -12.68
CA ASP A 152 -0.29 -3.02 -13.68
C ASP A 152 0.40 -3.39 -15.01
N LEU A 153 -0.29 -3.16 -16.11
CA LEU A 153 0.20 -3.39 -17.48
C LEU A 153 1.35 -2.44 -17.90
N TYR A 154 1.57 -1.37 -17.14
CA TYR A 154 2.58 -0.34 -17.45
C TYR A 154 3.84 -0.41 -16.57
N GLN A 155 3.99 -1.50 -15.79
CA GLN A 155 5.18 -1.75 -14.97
C GLN A 155 6.00 -2.94 -15.46
#